data_2c299f2f38cb640a4c7e8f02837bf752
#
_entry.id   2c299f2f38cb640a4c7e8f02837bf752
#
_cell.length_a   1.000
_cell.length_b   1.000
_cell.length_c   1.000
_cell.angle_alpha   90.00
_cell.angle_beta   90.00
_cell.angle_gamma   90.00
#
_symmetry.space_group_name_H-M   'P 1'
#
loop_
_entity.id
_entity.type
_entity.pdbx_description
1 polymer ?
#
loop_
_entity_poly.entity_id
_entity_poly.type
_entity_poly.pdbx_seq_one_letter_code
_entity_poly.pdbx_strand_id
1 'polypeptide(L)'
;DIQSEKNYKPFKVYSYSKLANILFTRKLSEILKDDNITVNCLHPGVVATGFASQNDSKFQKFLFKLSKPFMRSSNKGAETSIYLSSSDDVSDVSGKYFYNSKISKISSGASNEEDTERLWRISMELTELV
;
A
#
# COMPACT_ATOMS: atom_id res chain seq x y z
N ASP A 1 10.94 -12.57 10.68
CA ASP A 1 10.74 -11.52 11.70
C ASP A 1 9.66 -10.51 11.25
N ILE A 2 8.47 -11.04 10.90
CA ILE A 2 7.35 -10.24 10.36
C ILE A 2 6.84 -9.20 11.37
N GLN A 3 6.94 -9.50 12.66
CA GLN A 3 6.58 -8.58 13.73
C GLN A 3 7.70 -7.60 14.09
N SER A 4 8.87 -7.73 13.44
CA SER A 4 10.05 -6.87 13.67
C SER A 4 10.52 -6.81 15.12
N GLU A 5 10.39 -7.91 15.87
CA GLU A 5 10.77 -8.02 17.28
C GLU A 5 12.29 -8.02 17.47
N LYS A 6 13.03 -8.61 16.52
CA LYS A 6 14.49 -8.79 16.63
C LYS A 6 15.30 -7.62 16.10
N ASN A 7 14.83 -6.92 15.07
CA ASN A 7 15.61 -5.88 14.40
C ASN A 7 14.69 -4.79 13.82
N TYR A 8 14.20 -3.93 14.72
CA TYR A 8 13.34 -2.82 14.34
C TYR A 8 14.12 -1.69 13.70
N LYS A 9 13.87 -1.44 12.40
CA LYS A 9 14.37 -0.27 11.66
C LYS A 9 13.16 0.43 11.01
N PRO A 10 12.77 1.63 11.47
CA PRO A 10 11.49 2.26 11.09
C PRO A 10 11.21 2.29 9.59
N PHE A 11 12.17 2.77 8.79
CA PHE A 11 12.00 2.83 7.33
C PHE A 11 11.89 1.46 6.67
N LYS A 12 12.63 0.47 7.17
CA LYS A 12 12.59 -0.90 6.63
C LYS A 12 11.26 -1.56 6.95
N VAL A 13 10.80 -1.43 8.20
CA VAL A 13 9.50 -1.96 8.65
C VAL A 13 8.36 -1.30 7.86
N TYR A 14 8.40 0.01 7.71
CA TYR A 14 7.44 0.73 6.88
C TYR A 14 7.42 0.23 5.44
N SER A 15 8.59 0.09 4.80
CA SER A 15 8.69 -0.42 3.42
C SER A 15 8.13 -1.84 3.30
N TYR A 16 8.42 -2.71 4.26
CA TYR A 16 7.89 -4.07 4.27
C TYR A 16 6.39 -4.11 4.50
N SER A 17 5.84 -3.24 5.36
CA SER A 17 4.39 -3.16 5.53
C SER A 17 3.67 -2.74 4.26
N LYS A 18 4.27 -1.86 3.46
CA LYS A 18 3.71 -1.45 2.16
C LYS A 18 3.86 -2.53 1.09
N LEU A 19 4.97 -3.28 1.10
CA LEU A 19 5.13 -4.46 0.26
C LEU A 19 4.07 -5.52 0.59
N ALA A 20 3.85 -5.79 1.88
CA ALA A 20 2.83 -6.72 2.35
C ALA A 20 1.42 -6.37 1.85
N ASN A 21 1.06 -5.08 1.79
CA ASN A 21 -0.23 -4.65 1.23
C ASN A 21 -0.38 -5.03 -0.25
N ILE A 22 0.69 -4.98 -1.05
CA ILE A 22 0.63 -5.38 -2.47
C ILE A 22 0.48 -6.90 -2.58
N LEU A 23 1.27 -7.67 -1.83
CA LEU A 23 1.18 -9.14 -1.79
C LEU A 23 -0.22 -9.60 -1.34
N PHE A 24 -0.74 -8.99 -0.27
CA PHE A 24 -2.10 -9.24 0.21
C PHE A 24 -3.17 -8.98 -0.86
N THR A 25 -3.07 -7.83 -1.54
CA THR A 25 -3.99 -7.46 -2.64
C THR A 25 -3.99 -8.51 -3.75
N ARG A 26 -2.81 -8.98 -4.14
CA ARG A 26 -2.66 -10.00 -5.18
C ARG A 26 -3.31 -11.32 -4.74
N LYS A 27 -3.00 -11.80 -3.53
CA LYS A 27 -3.61 -13.04 -3.04
C LYS A 27 -5.11 -12.96 -2.89
N LEU A 28 -5.61 -11.88 -2.30
CA LEU A 28 -7.06 -11.70 -2.13
C LEU A 28 -7.79 -11.60 -3.47
N SER A 29 -7.15 -10.98 -4.49
CA SER A 29 -7.73 -10.92 -5.83
C SER A 29 -7.84 -12.28 -6.51
N GLU A 30 -6.93 -13.21 -6.22
CA GLU A 30 -6.99 -14.60 -6.69
C GLU A 30 -8.12 -15.38 -6.00
N ILE A 31 -8.24 -15.21 -4.69
CA ILE A 31 -9.26 -15.90 -3.87
C ILE A 31 -10.66 -15.47 -4.28
N LEU A 32 -10.88 -14.18 -4.53
CA LEU A 32 -12.19 -13.62 -4.87
C LEU A 32 -12.49 -13.55 -6.38
N LYS A 33 -11.68 -14.24 -7.18
CA LYS A 33 -11.78 -14.19 -8.64
C LYS A 33 -13.16 -14.56 -9.17
N ASP A 34 -13.80 -15.56 -8.56
CA ASP A 34 -15.08 -16.11 -8.98
C ASP A 34 -16.28 -15.46 -8.28
N ASP A 35 -16.02 -14.53 -7.33
CA ASP A 35 -17.05 -13.85 -6.53
C ASP A 35 -17.52 -12.51 -7.13
N ASN A 36 -17.04 -12.18 -8.32
CA ASN A 36 -17.31 -10.88 -8.97
C ASN A 36 -16.88 -9.68 -8.11
N ILE A 37 -15.78 -9.84 -7.36
CA ILE A 37 -15.19 -8.82 -6.51
C ILE A 37 -13.80 -8.47 -7.04
N THR A 38 -13.55 -7.19 -7.28
CA THR A 38 -12.23 -6.70 -7.66
C THR A 38 -11.46 -6.17 -6.46
N VAL A 39 -10.17 -6.50 -6.39
CA VAL A 39 -9.28 -6.09 -5.30
C VAL A 39 -8.05 -5.41 -5.89
N ASN A 40 -7.87 -4.14 -5.61
CA ASN A 40 -6.74 -3.37 -6.09
C ASN A 40 -6.11 -2.57 -4.95
N CYS A 41 -4.85 -2.21 -5.09
CA CYS A 41 -4.17 -1.29 -4.18
C CYS A 41 -3.61 -0.08 -4.93
N LEU A 42 -3.36 0.98 -4.18
CA LEU A 42 -2.88 2.23 -4.76
C LEU A 42 -1.82 2.91 -3.89
N HIS A 43 -1.08 3.81 -4.51
CA HIS A 43 -0.22 4.78 -3.84
C HIS A 43 -0.71 6.20 -4.12
N PRO A 44 -1.08 6.99 -3.10
CA PRO A 44 -1.61 8.33 -3.29
C PRO A 44 -0.54 9.37 -3.69
N GLY A 45 0.73 8.99 -3.71
CA GLY A 45 1.86 9.90 -3.79
C GLY A 45 2.26 10.43 -2.42
N VAL A 46 3.17 11.39 -2.39
CA VAL A 46 3.54 12.09 -1.16
C VAL A 46 2.53 13.21 -0.91
N VAL A 47 1.59 12.95 -0.02
CA VAL A 47 0.48 13.89 0.29
C VAL A 47 0.83 14.71 1.52
N ALA A 48 0.55 16.01 1.48
CA ALA A 48 0.74 16.93 2.59
C ALA A 48 -0.30 16.67 3.70
N THR A 49 -0.17 15.55 4.41
CA THR A 49 -1.01 15.21 5.56
C THR A 49 -0.29 15.52 6.87
N GLY A 50 -1.02 15.61 7.99
CA GLY A 50 -0.44 15.79 9.32
C GLY A 50 0.41 14.61 9.83
N PHE A 51 0.51 13.50 9.07
CA PHE A 51 1.20 12.29 9.50
C PHE A 51 2.68 12.51 9.87
N ALA A 52 3.41 13.28 9.06
CA ALA A 52 4.81 13.57 9.32
C ALA A 52 5.03 14.71 10.35
N SER A 53 3.97 15.46 10.72
CA SER A 53 4.05 16.55 11.69
C SER A 53 3.95 16.08 13.14
N GLN A 54 3.59 14.82 13.38
CA GLN A 54 3.43 14.25 14.71
C GLN A 54 4.76 13.84 15.37
N ASN A 55 5.87 13.85 14.63
CA ASN A 55 7.19 13.59 15.19
C ASN A 55 7.73 14.81 15.94
N ASP A 56 8.24 14.60 17.17
CA ASP A 56 8.74 15.67 18.05
C ASP A 56 10.09 16.28 17.60
N SER A 57 10.78 15.69 16.63
CA SER A 57 12.05 16.21 16.14
C SER A 57 11.89 17.53 15.38
N LYS A 58 12.50 18.59 15.90
CA LYS A 58 12.54 19.92 15.24
C LYS A 58 13.14 19.86 13.83
N PHE A 59 14.13 19.00 13.62
CA PHE A 59 14.77 18.79 12.33
C PHE A 59 13.81 18.13 11.31
N GLN A 60 13.05 17.13 11.72
CA GLN A 60 12.05 16.52 10.86
C GLN A 60 10.91 17.48 10.51
N LYS A 61 10.45 18.30 11.47
CA LYS A 61 9.47 19.36 11.20
C LYS A 61 9.99 20.40 10.20
N PHE A 62 11.27 20.76 10.29
CA PHE A 62 11.89 21.66 9.33
C PHE A 62 11.98 21.06 7.93
N LEU A 63 12.44 19.80 7.80
CA LEU A 63 12.48 19.10 6.51
C LEU A 63 11.08 18.94 5.90
N PHE A 64 10.08 18.61 6.73
CA PHE A 64 8.71 18.51 6.28
C PHE A 64 8.18 19.86 5.75
N LYS A 65 8.45 20.95 6.45
CA LYS A 65 8.08 22.31 6.01
C LYS A 65 8.72 22.67 4.67
N LEU A 66 9.98 22.28 4.47
CA LEU A 66 10.73 22.54 3.23
C LEU A 66 10.20 21.68 2.05
N SER A 67 9.76 20.45 2.32
CA SER A 67 9.22 19.54 1.30
C SER A 67 7.74 19.79 0.94
N LYS A 68 7.00 20.54 1.78
CA LYS A 68 5.58 20.81 1.62
C LYS A 68 5.18 21.35 0.24
N PRO A 69 5.94 22.27 -0.41
CA PRO A 69 5.58 22.77 -1.75
C PRO A 69 5.61 21.68 -2.85
N PHE A 70 6.38 20.59 -2.62
CA PHE A 70 6.51 19.46 -3.55
C PHE A 70 5.53 18.33 -3.26
N MET A 71 4.73 18.44 -2.18
CA MET A 71 3.73 17.46 -1.81
C MET A 71 2.42 17.72 -2.54
N ARG A 72 1.68 16.63 -2.77
CA ARG A 72 0.34 16.71 -3.35
C ARG A 72 -0.65 17.27 -2.33
N SER A 73 -1.65 17.98 -2.81
CA SER A 73 -2.83 18.31 -2.02
C SER A 73 -3.61 17.03 -1.64
N SER A 74 -4.42 17.08 -0.60
CA SER A 74 -5.28 15.97 -0.19
C SER A 74 -6.25 15.56 -1.31
N ASN A 75 -6.80 16.53 -2.05
CA ASN A 75 -7.69 16.27 -3.19
C ASN A 75 -6.94 15.48 -4.28
N LYS A 76 -5.72 15.90 -4.64
CA LYS A 76 -4.89 15.20 -5.62
C LYS A 76 -4.47 13.79 -5.13
N GLY A 77 -4.27 13.62 -3.84
CA GLY A 77 -4.01 12.32 -3.21
C GLY A 77 -5.19 11.36 -3.28
N ALA A 78 -6.42 11.88 -3.22
CA ALA A 78 -7.65 11.11 -3.26
C ALA A 78 -8.08 10.66 -4.67
N GLU A 79 -7.61 11.30 -5.73
CA GLU A 79 -8.05 11.05 -7.12
C GLU A 79 -8.00 9.57 -7.52
N THR A 80 -6.91 8.86 -7.18
CA THR A 80 -6.79 7.44 -7.53
C THR A 80 -7.76 6.57 -6.74
N SER A 81 -8.05 6.91 -5.48
CA SER A 81 -9.06 6.21 -4.68
C SER A 81 -10.46 6.41 -5.27
N ILE A 82 -10.81 7.63 -5.65
CA ILE A 82 -12.08 7.95 -6.29
C ILE A 82 -12.20 7.20 -7.62
N TYR A 83 -11.16 7.24 -8.45
CA TYR A 83 -11.12 6.52 -9.73
C TYR A 83 -11.39 5.03 -9.55
N LEU A 84 -10.70 4.36 -8.60
CA LEU A 84 -10.89 2.93 -8.34
C LEU A 84 -12.27 2.59 -7.78
N SER A 85 -12.94 3.54 -7.12
CA SER A 85 -14.25 3.32 -6.50
C SER A 85 -15.43 3.64 -7.41
N SER A 86 -15.21 4.36 -8.51
CA SER A 86 -16.33 4.92 -9.29
C SER A 86 -16.18 4.85 -10.80
N SER A 87 -15.02 4.47 -11.34
CA SER A 87 -14.82 4.39 -12.79
C SER A 87 -15.18 3.01 -13.33
N ASP A 88 -15.97 2.99 -14.39
CA ASP A 88 -16.28 1.78 -15.15
C ASP A 88 -15.03 1.17 -15.81
N ASP A 89 -13.99 1.97 -16.09
CA ASP A 89 -12.73 1.52 -16.70
C ASP A 89 -12.00 0.45 -15.88
N VAL A 90 -12.32 0.32 -14.59
CA VAL A 90 -11.68 -0.62 -13.66
C VAL A 90 -12.64 -1.65 -13.08
N SER A 91 -13.85 -1.74 -13.58
CA SER A 91 -14.88 -2.69 -13.10
C SER A 91 -14.39 -4.14 -13.12
N ASP A 92 -13.63 -4.53 -14.14
CA ASP A 92 -13.08 -5.89 -14.30
C ASP A 92 -11.57 -5.98 -14.01
N VAL A 93 -10.97 -4.92 -13.44
CA VAL A 93 -9.54 -4.90 -13.13
C VAL A 93 -9.31 -5.32 -11.70
N SER A 94 -8.58 -6.42 -11.48
CA SER A 94 -8.26 -6.96 -10.16
C SER A 94 -6.78 -7.30 -10.01
N GLY A 95 -6.27 -7.31 -8.78
CA GLY A 95 -4.90 -7.67 -8.44
C GLY A 95 -3.85 -6.65 -8.87
N LYS A 96 -4.23 -5.41 -9.16
CA LYS A 96 -3.32 -4.40 -9.71
C LYS A 96 -2.95 -3.34 -8.69
N TYR A 97 -1.76 -2.77 -8.90
CA TYR A 97 -1.24 -1.63 -8.16
C TYR A 97 -1.38 -0.36 -8.99
N PHE A 98 -1.96 0.67 -8.41
CA PHE A 98 -2.27 1.91 -9.10
C PHE A 98 -1.49 3.11 -8.56
N TYR A 99 -1.11 3.99 -9.47
CA TYR A 99 -0.55 5.30 -9.20
C TYR A 99 -1.06 6.29 -10.24
N ASN A 100 -1.56 7.45 -9.81
CA ASN A 100 -2.15 8.47 -10.72
C ASN A 100 -3.25 7.91 -11.62
N SER A 101 -4.18 7.14 -11.07
CA SER A 101 -5.30 6.50 -11.79
C SER A 101 -4.85 5.61 -12.95
N LYS A 102 -3.63 5.08 -12.90
CA LYS A 102 -3.07 4.17 -13.90
C LYS A 102 -2.42 2.97 -13.23
N ILE A 103 -2.49 1.82 -13.90
CA ILE A 103 -1.75 0.62 -13.48
C ILE A 103 -0.25 0.94 -13.50
N SER A 104 0.42 0.68 -12.39
CA SER A 104 1.84 0.93 -12.21
C SER A 104 2.62 -0.36 -12.04
N LYS A 105 3.90 -0.34 -12.41
CA LYS A 105 4.80 -1.47 -12.22
C LYS A 105 5.06 -1.69 -10.73
N ILE A 106 5.11 -2.94 -10.33
CA ILE A 106 5.52 -3.38 -8.99
C ILE A 106 6.97 -3.89 -9.01
N SER A 107 7.61 -3.91 -7.86
CA SER A 107 8.97 -4.47 -7.72
C SER A 107 8.97 -5.98 -7.86
N SER A 108 10.15 -6.57 -8.09
CA SER A 108 10.31 -8.03 -8.15
C SER A 108 9.86 -8.72 -6.85
N GLY A 109 10.13 -8.11 -5.68
CA GLY A 109 9.62 -8.63 -4.40
C GLY A 109 8.09 -8.60 -4.31
N ALA A 110 7.44 -7.59 -4.90
CA ALA A 110 5.98 -7.48 -4.92
C ALA A 110 5.31 -8.43 -5.94
N SER A 111 6.08 -9.00 -6.88
CA SER A 111 5.61 -10.00 -7.84
C SER A 111 5.98 -11.44 -7.45
N ASN A 112 6.61 -11.66 -6.30
CA ASN A 112 7.04 -12.98 -5.85
C ASN A 112 5.84 -13.79 -5.33
N GLU A 113 5.54 -14.92 -5.99
CA GLU A 113 4.42 -15.79 -5.63
C GLU A 113 4.65 -16.53 -4.31
N GLU A 114 5.88 -16.99 -4.04
CA GLU A 114 6.22 -17.69 -2.80
C GLU A 114 6.03 -16.79 -1.59
N ASP A 115 6.48 -15.52 -1.69
CA ASP A 115 6.27 -14.53 -0.63
C ASP A 115 4.79 -14.15 -0.48
N THR A 116 4.02 -14.15 -1.57
CA THR A 116 2.58 -13.92 -1.57
C THR A 116 1.86 -15.00 -0.77
N GLU A 117 2.10 -16.28 -1.07
CA GLU A 117 1.51 -17.42 -0.38
C GLU A 117 1.95 -17.48 1.09
N ARG A 118 3.22 -17.25 1.33
CA ARG A 118 3.78 -17.27 2.69
C ARG A 118 3.19 -16.18 3.57
N LEU A 119 3.05 -14.95 3.05
CA LEU A 119 2.44 -13.85 3.78
C LEU A 119 0.98 -14.17 4.12
N TRP A 120 0.22 -14.67 3.16
CA TRP A 120 -1.18 -15.03 3.37
C TRP A 120 -1.32 -16.07 4.48
N ARG A 121 -0.60 -17.19 4.39
CA ARG A 121 -0.63 -18.25 5.41
C ARG A 121 -0.30 -17.73 6.80
N ILE A 122 0.80 -16.97 6.95
CA ILE A 122 1.19 -16.40 8.25
C ILE A 122 0.11 -15.43 8.77
N SER A 123 -0.52 -14.66 7.89
CA SER A 123 -1.58 -13.74 8.28
C SER A 123 -2.81 -14.49 8.80
N MET A 124 -3.22 -15.56 8.13
CA MET A 124 -4.32 -16.42 8.56
C MET A 124 -4.03 -17.05 9.93
N GLU A 125 -2.82 -17.59 10.13
CA GLU A 125 -2.38 -18.16 11.41
C GLU A 125 -2.42 -17.11 12.55
N LEU A 126 -1.91 -15.90 12.30
CA LEU A 126 -1.88 -14.82 13.30
C LEU A 126 -3.26 -14.25 13.65
N THR A 127 -4.23 -14.39 12.75
CA THR A 127 -5.60 -13.90 12.95
C THR A 127 -6.59 -15.00 13.35
N GLU A 128 -6.11 -16.23 13.53
CA GLU A 128 -6.92 -17.41 13.89
C GLU A 128 -8.08 -17.67 12.92
N LEU A 129 -7.87 -17.35 11.63
CA LEU A 129 -8.85 -17.57 10.57
C LEU A 129 -8.64 -18.90 9.81
N VAL A 130 -7.95 -19.85 10.42
CA VAL A 130 -7.73 -21.23 9.93
C VAL A 130 -8.50 -22.24 10.75
#